data_0496cc11a6e8dddba81db192e2dc1eeb
#
_entry.id   0496cc11a6e8dddba81db192e2dc1eeb
#
_cell.length_a   1.000
_cell.length_b   1.000
_cell.length_c   1.000
_cell.angle_alpha   90.00
_cell.angle_beta   90.00
_cell.angle_gamma   90.00
#
_symmetry.space_group_name_H-M   'P 1'
#
loop_
_entity.id
_entity.type
_entity.pdbx_description
1 polymer ?
#
loop_
_entity_poly.entity_id
_entity_poly.type
_entity_poly.pdbx_seq_one_letter_code
_entity_poly.pdbx_strand_id
1 'polypeptide(L)'
;MHYLERASGFHLANAGRFLQNGSLLMEKAMDLSESTPTAAGETPRNSQNSSSSKEETRVIAITSGKGGVGKTTVSVNLAISMARMGKKVLLMDGDLGLANVNVLLGIIPEHNIYEVIKGKKRIQDVILHTNYGIDLLAGASGITQLANLNEEQRENFLRGLEELKGYDILIIDTGAGVGANVVGLVKPADEVIIVTTPEPTSITDAYGMIKSIVVNRQDKRIKLLVNRVDSAVEAKRVADRLISISSQFLKAEVESLGFIFEEEIVQKSIRNQRPYVVVYPGSKSSACVQHIAMRLLNVDTGDAESAGMGNFFTRLAQFFSGETKKETSS
;
A
#
# COMPACT_ATOMS: atom_id res chain seq x y z
N MET A 1 -19.96 45.51 -8.97
CA MET A 1 -18.52 45.76 -8.98
C MET A 1 -18.08 46.16 -7.56
N HIS A 2 -18.11 45.24 -6.59
CA HIS A 2 -17.66 45.43 -5.18
C HIS A 2 -17.82 44.12 -4.41
N TYR A 3 -17.09 43.05 -4.83
CA TYR A 3 -17.05 41.77 -4.08
C TYR A 3 -15.79 40.96 -4.34
N LEU A 4 -14.65 41.61 -4.57
CA LEU A 4 -13.38 40.90 -4.88
C LEU A 4 -12.16 41.35 -4.06
N GLU A 5 -12.31 41.98 -2.90
CA GLU A 5 -11.16 42.49 -2.14
C GLU A 5 -11.05 42.01 -0.67
N ARG A 6 -11.59 40.87 -0.28
CA ARG A 6 -11.43 40.32 1.10
C ARG A 6 -10.92 38.90 1.24
N ALA A 7 -10.30 38.33 0.22
CA ALA A 7 -9.81 36.94 0.26
C ALA A 7 -8.26 36.79 0.32
N SER A 8 -7.48 37.85 0.33
CA SER A 8 -6.00 37.79 0.27
C SER A 8 -5.26 38.03 1.60
N GLY A 9 -5.95 38.29 2.71
CA GLY A 9 -5.33 38.64 3.99
C GLY A 9 -5.13 37.51 4.99
N PHE A 10 -5.68 36.31 4.78
CA PHE A 10 -5.70 35.26 5.80
C PHE A 10 -4.69 34.11 5.59
N HIS A 11 -3.93 34.10 4.50
CA HIS A 11 -3.03 32.99 4.16
C HIS A 11 -1.55 33.20 4.52
N LEU A 12 -1.14 34.41 4.91
CA LEU A 12 0.29 34.68 5.22
C LEU A 12 0.61 34.67 6.72
N ALA A 13 -0.38 34.74 7.61
CA ALA A 13 -0.14 34.78 9.06
C ALA A 13 0.10 33.40 9.71
N ASN A 14 -0.31 32.29 9.09
CA ASN A 14 -0.14 30.94 9.66
C ASN A 14 1.11 30.21 9.16
N ALA A 15 1.72 30.63 8.07
CA ALA A 15 2.99 30.03 7.58
C ALA A 15 4.21 30.46 8.43
N GLY A 16 4.16 31.66 9.04
CA GLY A 16 5.27 32.17 9.84
C GLY A 16 5.43 31.51 11.22
N ARG A 17 4.38 30.96 11.80
CA ARG A 17 4.44 30.29 13.12
C ARG A 17 4.96 28.85 13.06
N PHE A 18 4.89 28.18 11.92
CA PHE A 18 5.42 26.81 11.75
C PHE A 18 6.92 26.79 11.49
N LEU A 19 7.49 27.85 10.92
CA LEU A 19 8.94 27.95 10.66
C LEU A 19 9.75 28.39 11.88
N GLN A 20 9.14 29.11 12.84
CA GLN A 20 9.83 29.52 14.07
C GLN A 20 9.98 28.42 15.12
N ASN A 21 9.09 27.43 15.15
CA ASN A 21 9.21 26.31 16.09
C ASN A 21 10.14 25.18 15.59
N GLY A 22 10.51 25.14 14.32
CA GLY A 22 11.45 24.17 13.75
C GLY A 22 12.93 24.59 14.00
N SER A 23 13.22 25.89 14.04
CA SER A 23 14.59 26.35 14.23
C SER A 23 15.04 26.26 15.71
N LEU A 24 14.12 26.39 16.66
CA LEU A 24 14.44 26.34 18.10
C LEU A 24 14.76 24.91 18.61
N LEU A 25 14.35 23.88 17.88
CA LEU A 25 14.67 22.48 18.17
C LEU A 25 16.00 22.02 17.55
N MET A 26 16.47 22.68 16.49
CA MET A 26 17.78 22.40 15.90
C MET A 26 18.94 23.08 16.64
N GLU A 27 18.72 24.25 17.23
CA GLU A 27 19.77 24.98 17.96
C GLU A 27 20.16 24.32 19.29
N LYS A 28 19.26 23.56 19.92
CA LYS A 28 19.56 22.81 21.16
C LYS A 28 20.28 21.46 20.95
N ALA A 29 20.44 21.01 19.71
CA ALA A 29 21.15 19.77 19.40
C ALA A 29 22.63 19.97 19.01
N MET A 30 23.10 21.21 18.87
CA MET A 30 24.48 21.52 18.45
C MET A 30 25.45 21.94 19.56
N ASP A 31 25.01 21.98 20.80
CA ASP A 31 25.82 22.53 21.92
C ASP A 31 26.45 21.49 22.87
N LEU A 32 26.58 20.24 22.41
CA LEU A 32 27.20 19.16 23.20
C LEU A 32 28.24 18.35 22.39
N SER A 33 29.25 19.03 21.81
CA SER A 33 30.48 18.32 21.39
C SER A 33 31.66 19.24 21.20
N GLU A 34 32.29 19.63 22.29
CA GLU A 34 33.70 20.03 22.29
C GLU A 34 34.42 19.44 23.50
N SER A 35 35.22 18.41 23.26
CA SER A 35 36.46 18.14 24.02
C SER A 35 37.31 17.11 23.28
N THR A 36 38.36 17.56 22.62
CA THR A 36 39.52 16.75 22.22
C THR A 36 40.45 16.49 23.41
N PRO A 37 41.26 15.38 23.42
CA PRO A 37 42.65 15.53 22.98
C PRO A 37 43.25 14.37 22.17
N THR A 38 44.15 14.78 21.27
CA THR A 38 45.29 14.15 20.61
C THR A 38 45.89 12.85 21.17
N ALA A 39 46.17 11.86 20.26
CA ALA A 39 47.48 11.20 20.08
C ALA A 39 47.49 10.23 18.86
N ALA A 40 48.66 10.20 18.23
CA ALA A 40 49.00 9.56 16.98
C ALA A 40 48.96 8.00 16.98
N GLY A 41 48.76 7.39 15.78
CA GLY A 41 49.01 5.97 15.56
C GLY A 41 48.40 5.44 14.28
N GLU A 42 49.21 5.40 13.24
CA GLU A 42 49.22 4.44 12.11
C GLU A 42 47.96 3.85 11.48
N THR A 43 47.83 4.11 10.18
CA THR A 43 46.90 3.48 9.22
C THR A 43 47.11 1.98 9.07
N PRO A 44 46.05 1.22 8.85
CA PRO A 44 45.96 0.42 7.64
C PRO A 44 44.70 0.76 6.82
N ARG A 45 44.93 0.92 5.54
CA ARG A 45 43.90 0.99 4.50
C ARG A 45 43.04 -0.28 4.55
N ASN A 46 41.83 -0.12 5.04
CA ASN A 46 40.81 -1.13 4.87
C ASN A 46 39.78 -0.57 3.89
N SER A 47 39.80 -1.12 2.68
CA SER A 47 38.82 -0.91 1.66
C SER A 47 37.45 -1.37 2.18
N GLN A 48 36.66 -0.45 2.69
CA GLN A 48 35.25 -0.71 2.98
C GLN A 48 34.53 -0.86 1.63
N ASN A 49 34.34 -2.11 1.24
CA ASN A 49 33.26 -2.48 0.34
C ASN A 49 31.96 -2.01 0.98
N SER A 50 31.49 -0.84 0.57
CA SER A 50 30.08 -0.46 0.74
C SER A 50 29.25 -1.37 -0.18
N SER A 51 28.94 -2.59 0.31
CA SER A 51 27.83 -3.34 -0.24
C SER A 51 26.56 -2.51 0.00
N SER A 52 26.13 -1.75 -1.00
CA SER A 52 24.80 -1.23 -1.05
C SER A 52 23.85 -2.43 -0.99
N SER A 53 23.31 -2.72 0.20
CA SER A 53 22.18 -3.62 0.33
C SER A 53 21.11 -3.03 -0.59
N LYS A 54 20.82 -3.69 -1.72
CA LYS A 54 19.65 -3.39 -2.53
C LYS A 54 18.46 -3.54 -1.60
N GLU A 55 17.87 -2.43 -1.17
CA GLU A 55 16.60 -2.48 -0.48
C GLU A 55 15.61 -3.17 -1.43
N GLU A 56 15.15 -4.34 -1.03
CA GLU A 56 14.17 -5.11 -1.79
C GLU A 56 12.82 -4.37 -1.72
N THR A 57 12.12 -4.28 -2.84
CA THR A 57 10.80 -3.64 -2.90
C THR A 57 9.81 -4.40 -2.03
N ARG A 58 9.22 -3.72 -1.05
CA ARG A 58 8.17 -4.27 -0.17
C ARG A 58 6.84 -4.33 -0.88
N VAL A 59 6.19 -5.50 -0.92
CA VAL A 59 4.92 -5.72 -1.61
C VAL A 59 3.76 -5.79 -0.62
N ILE A 60 2.81 -4.86 -0.73
CA ILE A 60 1.64 -4.75 0.13
C ILE A 60 0.38 -4.97 -0.72
N ALA A 61 -0.37 -6.03 -0.44
CA ALA A 61 -1.68 -6.24 -1.06
C ALA A 61 -2.78 -5.64 -0.19
N ILE A 62 -3.65 -4.82 -0.80
CA ILE A 62 -4.84 -4.27 -0.14
C ILE A 62 -6.06 -4.98 -0.70
N THR A 63 -6.82 -5.64 0.17
CA THR A 63 -7.93 -6.49 -0.20
C THR A 63 -9.14 -6.31 0.71
N SER A 64 -10.26 -6.90 0.34
CA SER A 64 -11.49 -6.90 1.15
C SER A 64 -12.38 -8.09 0.80
N GLY A 65 -13.09 -8.62 1.76
CA GLY A 65 -14.08 -9.66 1.52
C GLY A 65 -15.33 -9.16 0.80
N LYS A 66 -15.67 -7.86 0.92
CA LYS A 66 -16.88 -7.24 0.37
C LYS A 66 -16.53 -6.08 -0.57
N GLY A 67 -17.31 -5.91 -1.64
CA GLY A 67 -17.25 -4.72 -2.49
C GLY A 67 -17.76 -3.45 -1.79
N GLY A 68 -17.27 -2.28 -2.19
CA GLY A 68 -17.77 -0.99 -1.70
C GLY A 68 -17.25 -0.55 -0.33
N VAL A 69 -16.37 -1.31 0.33
CA VAL A 69 -15.78 -0.94 1.64
C VAL A 69 -14.76 0.21 1.55
N GLY A 70 -14.44 0.69 0.36
CA GLY A 70 -13.52 1.80 0.13
C GLY A 70 -12.06 1.37 -0.07
N LYS A 71 -11.80 0.12 -0.43
CA LYS A 71 -10.47 -0.44 -0.65
C LYS A 71 -9.61 0.42 -1.60
N THR A 72 -10.06 0.66 -2.83
CA THR A 72 -9.35 1.47 -3.84
C THR A 72 -9.09 2.90 -3.36
N THR A 73 -10.06 3.50 -2.66
CA THR A 73 -9.89 4.83 -2.06
C THR A 73 -8.78 4.82 -1.00
N VAL A 74 -8.72 3.77 -0.17
CA VAL A 74 -7.62 3.57 0.80
C VAL A 74 -6.29 3.39 0.07
N SER A 75 -6.23 2.51 -0.93
CA SER A 75 -5.01 2.21 -1.69
C SER A 75 -4.39 3.47 -2.31
N VAL A 76 -5.20 4.27 -3.00
CA VAL A 76 -4.76 5.52 -3.63
C VAL A 76 -4.23 6.52 -2.61
N ASN A 77 -5.00 6.79 -1.55
CA ASN A 77 -4.62 7.82 -0.58
C ASN A 77 -3.44 7.37 0.29
N LEU A 78 -3.31 6.07 0.58
CA LEU A 78 -2.17 5.49 1.28
C LEU A 78 -0.89 5.59 0.43
N ALA A 79 -0.95 5.21 -0.85
CA ALA A 79 0.17 5.32 -1.79
C ALA A 79 0.70 6.76 -1.87
N ILE A 80 -0.20 7.74 -2.04
CA ILE A 80 0.15 9.16 -2.08
C ILE A 80 0.76 9.63 -0.75
N SER A 81 0.24 9.17 0.38
CA SER A 81 0.76 9.54 1.69
C SER A 81 2.18 8.99 1.90
N MET A 82 2.46 7.75 1.48
CA MET A 82 3.81 7.17 1.54
C MET A 82 4.78 7.89 0.59
N ALA A 83 4.34 8.26 -0.62
CA ALA A 83 5.15 9.02 -1.56
C ALA A 83 5.53 10.40 -1.00
N ARG A 84 4.61 11.09 -0.32
CA ARG A 84 4.87 12.36 0.39
C ARG A 84 5.86 12.22 1.55
N MET A 85 6.03 11.01 2.07
CA MET A 85 7.05 10.67 3.08
C MET A 85 8.38 10.22 2.45
N GLY A 86 8.57 10.46 1.14
CA GLY A 86 9.82 10.23 0.41
C GLY A 86 10.00 8.82 -0.15
N LYS A 87 8.97 7.96 -0.11
CA LYS A 87 9.05 6.61 -0.70
C LYS A 87 8.70 6.62 -2.18
N LYS A 88 9.43 5.84 -2.99
CA LYS A 88 9.09 5.57 -4.38
C LYS A 88 8.01 4.47 -4.42
N VAL A 89 6.78 4.86 -4.73
CA VAL A 89 5.63 3.98 -4.65
C VAL A 89 5.08 3.69 -6.05
N LEU A 90 4.95 2.40 -6.37
CA LEU A 90 4.18 1.92 -7.50
C LEU A 90 2.83 1.41 -6.99
N LEU A 91 1.74 1.94 -7.52
CA LEU A 91 0.38 1.46 -7.28
C LEU A 91 -0.07 0.64 -8.48
N MET A 92 -0.37 -0.64 -8.25
CA MET A 92 -0.88 -1.54 -9.27
C MET A 92 -2.39 -1.75 -9.06
N ASP A 93 -3.17 -1.48 -10.09
CA ASP A 93 -4.59 -1.85 -10.10
C ASP A 93 -4.72 -3.33 -10.46
N GLY A 94 -4.96 -4.15 -9.46
CA GLY A 94 -5.15 -5.60 -9.56
C GLY A 94 -6.61 -6.02 -9.72
N ASP A 95 -7.57 -5.08 -9.82
CA ASP A 95 -8.94 -5.38 -10.19
C ASP A 95 -9.05 -5.48 -11.73
N LEU A 96 -8.72 -6.65 -12.24
CA LEU A 96 -8.67 -6.91 -13.67
C LEU A 96 -10.06 -6.92 -14.36
N GLY A 97 -11.13 -6.86 -13.58
CA GLY A 97 -12.50 -6.79 -14.09
C GLY A 97 -13.00 -5.35 -14.26
N LEU A 98 -12.70 -4.52 -13.29
CA LEU A 98 -13.19 -3.15 -13.17
C LEU A 98 -12.07 -2.24 -12.65
N ALA A 99 -11.15 -1.85 -13.51
CA ALA A 99 -10.09 -0.91 -13.16
C ALA A 99 -10.67 0.42 -12.63
N ASN A 100 -10.35 0.77 -11.39
CA ASN A 100 -10.94 1.90 -10.68
C ASN A 100 -9.91 2.91 -10.15
N VAL A 101 -8.65 2.53 -10.06
CA VAL A 101 -7.58 3.41 -9.52
C VAL A 101 -7.41 4.65 -10.38
N ASN A 102 -7.34 4.48 -11.69
CA ASN A 102 -7.22 5.58 -12.65
C ASN A 102 -8.42 6.54 -12.59
N VAL A 103 -9.64 6.02 -12.35
CA VAL A 103 -10.85 6.83 -12.19
C VAL A 103 -10.76 7.71 -10.97
N LEU A 104 -10.30 7.19 -9.81
CA LEU A 104 -10.12 7.98 -8.58
C LEU A 104 -9.03 9.04 -8.70
N LEU A 105 -8.07 8.84 -9.59
CA LEU A 105 -7.01 9.80 -9.85
C LEU A 105 -7.40 10.84 -10.92
N GLY A 106 -8.53 10.65 -11.61
CA GLY A 106 -8.97 11.51 -12.71
C GLY A 106 -8.05 11.38 -13.94
N ILE A 107 -7.50 10.19 -14.18
CA ILE A 107 -6.49 9.93 -15.21
C ILE A 107 -7.06 8.93 -16.22
N ILE A 108 -6.79 9.16 -17.50
CA ILE A 108 -7.08 8.22 -18.58
C ILE A 108 -5.74 7.63 -19.03
N PRO A 109 -5.40 6.38 -18.68
CA PRO A 109 -4.17 5.75 -19.11
C PRO A 109 -4.24 5.44 -20.62
N GLU A 110 -3.17 5.77 -21.34
CA GLU A 110 -3.03 5.41 -22.77
C GLU A 110 -2.78 3.90 -22.92
N HIS A 111 -2.09 3.31 -21.96
CA HIS A 111 -1.68 1.91 -21.95
C HIS A 111 -2.00 1.28 -20.59
N ASN A 112 -2.11 -0.06 -20.58
CA ASN A 112 -2.43 -0.82 -19.39
C ASN A 112 -1.70 -2.18 -19.39
N ILE A 113 -1.81 -2.90 -18.27
CA ILE A 113 -1.16 -4.19 -18.07
C ILE A 113 -1.52 -5.25 -19.13
N TYR A 114 -2.66 -5.12 -19.80
CA TYR A 114 -3.08 -6.09 -20.83
C TYR A 114 -2.16 -6.09 -22.06
N GLU A 115 -1.57 -4.94 -22.39
CA GLU A 115 -0.63 -4.85 -23.50
C GLU A 115 0.68 -5.58 -23.19
N VAL A 116 1.09 -5.59 -21.92
CA VAL A 116 2.24 -6.39 -21.44
C VAL A 116 1.89 -7.89 -21.49
N ILE A 117 0.73 -8.28 -21.01
CA ILE A 117 0.23 -9.66 -21.06
C ILE A 117 0.19 -10.18 -22.50
N LYS A 118 -0.17 -9.34 -23.44
CA LYS A 118 -0.21 -9.68 -24.89
C LYS A 118 1.18 -9.61 -25.56
N GLY A 119 2.24 -9.28 -24.84
CA GLY A 119 3.58 -9.12 -25.41
C GLY A 119 3.73 -7.94 -26.35
N LYS A 120 2.77 -6.99 -26.35
CA LYS A 120 2.77 -5.83 -27.24
C LYS A 120 3.65 -4.67 -26.75
N LYS A 121 3.82 -4.57 -25.43
CA LYS A 121 4.60 -3.52 -24.76
C LYS A 121 5.42 -4.09 -23.60
N ARG A 122 6.53 -3.42 -23.28
CA ARG A 122 7.27 -3.70 -22.05
C ARG A 122 6.54 -3.07 -20.88
N ILE A 123 6.79 -3.55 -19.67
CA ILE A 123 6.11 -3.02 -18.49
C ILE A 123 6.45 -1.55 -18.22
N GLN A 124 7.68 -1.13 -18.51
CA GLN A 124 8.12 0.27 -18.36
C GLN A 124 7.34 1.22 -19.27
N ASP A 125 6.91 0.74 -20.43
CA ASP A 125 6.20 1.56 -21.44
C ASP A 125 4.71 1.75 -21.06
N VAL A 126 4.20 1.03 -20.06
CA VAL A 126 2.81 1.11 -19.57
C VAL A 126 2.68 1.71 -18.17
N ILE A 127 3.80 2.00 -17.51
CA ILE A 127 3.80 2.70 -16.23
C ILE A 127 3.46 4.17 -16.48
N LEU A 128 2.48 4.68 -15.75
CA LEU A 128 2.06 6.06 -15.80
C LEU A 128 2.64 6.83 -14.60
N HIS A 129 3.47 7.84 -14.87
CA HIS A 129 3.93 8.78 -13.85
C HIS A 129 2.84 9.79 -13.55
N THR A 130 2.35 9.82 -12.31
CA THR A 130 1.24 10.69 -11.93
C THR A 130 1.72 12.00 -11.32
N ASN A 131 0.89 13.05 -11.40
CA ASN A 131 1.14 14.32 -10.71
C ASN A 131 0.98 14.25 -9.19
N TYR A 132 0.69 13.06 -8.65
CA TYR A 132 0.51 12.82 -7.22
C TYR A 132 1.77 12.28 -6.52
N GLY A 133 2.88 12.11 -7.28
CA GLY A 133 4.15 11.59 -6.77
C GLY A 133 4.19 10.06 -6.63
N ILE A 134 3.22 9.36 -7.18
CA ILE A 134 3.19 7.90 -7.31
C ILE A 134 3.20 7.51 -8.78
N ASP A 135 3.70 6.32 -9.07
CA ASP A 135 3.57 5.69 -10.37
C ASP A 135 2.38 4.71 -10.35
N LEU A 136 1.68 4.61 -11.48
CA LEU A 136 0.51 3.76 -11.65
C LEU A 136 0.76 2.72 -12.73
N LEU A 137 0.55 1.46 -12.38
CA LEU A 137 0.35 0.38 -13.33
C LEU A 137 -1.15 0.12 -13.45
N ALA A 138 -1.74 0.68 -14.51
CA ALA A 138 -3.18 0.62 -14.69
C ALA A 138 -3.65 -0.79 -15.01
N GLY A 139 -4.73 -1.21 -14.36
CA GLY A 139 -5.45 -2.43 -14.65
C GLY A 139 -6.12 -2.38 -16.02
N ALA A 140 -6.49 -3.53 -16.53
CA ALA A 140 -7.20 -3.64 -17.80
C ALA A 140 -8.64 -4.10 -17.57
N SER A 141 -9.59 -3.23 -17.85
CA SER A 141 -11.00 -3.62 -17.87
C SER A 141 -11.24 -4.67 -18.96
N GLY A 142 -11.79 -5.83 -18.56
CA GLY A 142 -12.13 -6.90 -19.50
C GLY A 142 -11.22 -8.13 -19.46
N ILE A 143 -10.15 -8.15 -18.67
CA ILE A 143 -9.45 -9.39 -18.31
C ILE A 143 -10.25 -10.05 -17.18
N THR A 144 -11.06 -11.01 -17.55
CA THR A 144 -11.96 -11.67 -16.58
C THR A 144 -11.21 -12.49 -15.54
N GLN A 145 -9.99 -12.98 -15.84
CA GLN A 145 -9.22 -13.77 -14.87
C GLN A 145 -7.75 -13.91 -15.26
N LEU A 146 -6.83 -13.63 -14.32
CA LEU A 146 -5.42 -14.04 -14.42
C LEU A 146 -5.28 -15.57 -14.57
N ALA A 147 -6.22 -16.32 -13.99
CA ALA A 147 -6.27 -17.78 -14.10
C ALA A 147 -6.58 -18.28 -15.52
N ASN A 148 -7.16 -17.44 -16.38
CA ASN A 148 -7.51 -17.80 -17.76
C ASN A 148 -6.43 -17.37 -18.79
N LEU A 149 -5.30 -16.82 -18.33
CA LEU A 149 -4.18 -16.53 -19.21
C LEU A 149 -3.60 -17.83 -19.74
N ASN A 150 -3.37 -17.91 -21.06
CA ASN A 150 -2.59 -18.98 -21.64
C ASN A 150 -1.11 -18.88 -21.15
N GLU A 151 -0.31 -19.90 -21.45
CA GLU A 151 1.07 -20.00 -20.96
C GLU A 151 1.94 -18.81 -21.42
N GLU A 152 1.87 -18.44 -22.69
CA GLU A 152 2.59 -17.30 -23.27
C GLU A 152 2.22 -15.97 -22.57
N GLN A 153 0.91 -15.74 -22.36
CA GLN A 153 0.42 -14.54 -21.67
C GLN A 153 0.89 -14.47 -20.21
N ARG A 154 0.94 -15.61 -19.54
CA ARG A 154 1.44 -15.73 -18.18
C ARG A 154 2.92 -15.43 -18.10
N GLU A 155 3.71 -16.00 -19.02
CA GLU A 155 5.14 -15.74 -19.12
C GLU A 155 5.42 -14.27 -19.39
N ASN A 156 4.72 -13.65 -20.34
CA ASN A 156 4.86 -12.23 -20.63
C ASN A 156 4.56 -11.35 -19.42
N PHE A 157 3.47 -11.67 -18.68
CA PHE A 157 3.09 -10.96 -17.47
C PHE A 157 4.17 -11.09 -16.39
N LEU A 158 4.62 -12.30 -16.09
CA LEU A 158 5.62 -12.54 -15.05
C LEU A 158 6.95 -11.89 -15.40
N ARG A 159 7.42 -12.03 -16.64
CA ARG A 159 8.64 -11.38 -17.14
C ARG A 159 8.56 -9.87 -17.02
N GLY A 160 7.42 -9.28 -17.41
CA GLY A 160 7.19 -7.84 -17.25
C GLY A 160 7.30 -7.41 -15.79
N LEU A 161 6.69 -8.16 -14.88
CA LEU A 161 6.76 -7.85 -13.44
C LEU A 161 8.19 -7.97 -12.87
N GLU A 162 9.01 -8.92 -13.34
CA GLU A 162 10.42 -9.07 -12.94
C GLU A 162 11.29 -7.88 -13.37
N GLU A 163 10.88 -7.16 -14.41
CA GLU A 163 11.56 -5.95 -14.88
C GLU A 163 11.26 -4.70 -14.02
N LEU A 164 10.26 -4.77 -13.14
CA LEU A 164 9.95 -3.67 -12.22
C LEU A 164 11.05 -3.53 -11.16
N LYS A 165 11.78 -2.41 -11.23
CA LYS A 165 12.89 -2.12 -10.31
C LYS A 165 12.85 -0.65 -9.88
N GLY A 166 13.46 -0.36 -8.72
CA GLY A 166 13.65 1.02 -8.27
C GLY A 166 12.49 1.61 -7.48
N TYR A 167 11.56 0.77 -7.02
CA TYR A 167 10.50 1.15 -6.09
C TYR A 167 10.82 0.64 -4.68
N ASP A 168 10.51 1.46 -3.67
CA ASP A 168 10.58 1.06 -2.27
C ASP A 168 9.36 0.19 -1.92
N ILE A 169 8.20 0.55 -2.48
CA ILE A 169 6.91 -0.09 -2.17
C ILE A 169 6.11 -0.34 -3.44
N LEU A 170 5.59 -1.56 -3.56
CA LEU A 170 4.53 -1.92 -4.49
C LEU A 170 3.23 -2.11 -3.72
N ILE A 171 2.22 -1.28 -3.97
CA ILE A 171 0.87 -1.48 -3.45
C ILE A 171 0.03 -2.12 -4.54
N ILE A 172 -0.64 -3.22 -4.21
CA ILE A 172 -1.57 -3.92 -5.11
C ILE A 172 -2.99 -3.70 -4.59
N ASP A 173 -3.80 -2.92 -5.32
CA ASP A 173 -5.24 -2.78 -5.07
C ASP A 173 -5.96 -3.94 -5.75
N THR A 174 -6.46 -4.90 -5.00
CA THR A 174 -7.08 -6.12 -5.57
C THR A 174 -8.57 -5.92 -5.85
N GLY A 175 -9.19 -6.84 -6.53
CA GLY A 175 -10.65 -6.97 -6.54
C GLY A 175 -11.21 -7.30 -5.16
N ALA A 176 -12.53 -7.26 -5.00
CA ALA A 176 -13.21 -7.67 -3.77
C ALA A 176 -13.57 -9.16 -3.81
N GLY A 177 -13.75 -9.75 -2.62
CA GLY A 177 -14.18 -11.15 -2.45
C GLY A 177 -13.01 -12.13 -2.38
N VAL A 178 -13.35 -13.42 -2.20
CA VAL A 178 -12.41 -14.53 -1.95
C VAL A 178 -12.11 -15.35 -3.21
N GLY A 179 -12.35 -14.81 -4.39
CA GLY A 179 -12.10 -15.48 -5.65
C GLY A 179 -10.62 -15.80 -5.89
N ALA A 180 -10.34 -16.82 -6.72
CA ALA A 180 -8.98 -17.28 -7.01
C ALA A 180 -8.04 -16.15 -7.50
N ASN A 181 -8.54 -15.21 -8.29
CA ASN A 181 -7.76 -14.07 -8.79
C ASN A 181 -7.29 -13.15 -7.66
N VAL A 182 -8.20 -12.83 -6.71
CA VAL A 182 -7.89 -11.99 -5.56
C VAL A 182 -6.88 -12.70 -4.67
N VAL A 183 -7.16 -13.95 -4.30
CA VAL A 183 -6.29 -14.77 -3.46
C VAL A 183 -4.91 -14.99 -4.10
N GLY A 184 -4.88 -15.13 -5.44
CA GLY A 184 -3.64 -15.27 -6.21
C GLY A 184 -2.72 -14.06 -6.11
N LEU A 185 -3.26 -12.84 -6.07
CA LEU A 185 -2.49 -11.61 -5.89
C LEU A 185 -2.12 -11.35 -4.41
N VAL A 186 -2.99 -11.77 -3.49
CA VAL A 186 -2.81 -11.53 -2.04
C VAL A 186 -1.79 -12.48 -1.43
N LYS A 187 -1.84 -13.77 -1.75
CA LYS A 187 -0.96 -14.78 -1.14
C LYS A 187 0.55 -14.54 -1.35
N PRO A 188 1.03 -14.11 -2.53
CA PRO A 188 2.45 -13.85 -2.74
C PRO A 188 2.98 -12.59 -2.06
N ALA A 189 2.12 -11.60 -1.76
CA ALA A 189 2.53 -10.33 -1.15
C ALA A 189 3.24 -10.53 0.21
N ASP A 190 4.11 -9.61 0.61
CA ASP A 190 4.81 -9.66 1.90
C ASP A 190 3.85 -9.37 3.05
N GLU A 191 2.96 -8.41 2.84
CA GLU A 191 1.94 -8.01 3.79
C GLU A 191 0.58 -7.89 3.13
N VAL A 192 -0.46 -8.14 3.91
CA VAL A 192 -1.85 -8.05 3.46
C VAL A 192 -2.62 -7.10 4.37
N ILE A 193 -3.21 -6.07 3.79
CA ILE A 193 -4.13 -5.17 4.47
C ILE A 193 -5.55 -5.57 4.09
N ILE A 194 -6.34 -6.02 5.06
CA ILE A 194 -7.76 -6.32 4.88
C ILE A 194 -8.57 -5.12 5.30
N VAL A 195 -9.29 -4.54 4.36
CA VAL A 195 -10.20 -3.41 4.59
C VAL A 195 -11.60 -3.94 4.88
N THR A 196 -12.18 -3.51 5.98
CA THR A 196 -13.57 -3.81 6.37
C THR A 196 -14.28 -2.54 6.83
N THR A 197 -15.59 -2.64 7.08
CA THR A 197 -16.42 -1.59 7.68
C THR A 197 -17.16 -2.12 8.89
N PRO A 198 -17.80 -1.27 9.73
CA PRO A 198 -18.61 -1.73 10.87
C PRO A 198 -19.83 -2.57 10.48
N GLU A 199 -20.21 -2.62 9.20
CA GLU A 199 -21.33 -3.43 8.74
C GLU A 199 -21.14 -4.92 9.06
N PRO A 200 -22.15 -5.61 9.64
CA PRO A 200 -22.04 -7.03 10.01
C PRO A 200 -21.64 -7.95 8.87
N THR A 201 -22.15 -7.70 7.66
CA THR A 201 -21.80 -8.46 6.45
C THR A 201 -20.34 -8.26 6.05
N SER A 202 -19.83 -7.02 6.15
CA SER A 202 -18.43 -6.72 5.86
C SER A 202 -17.47 -7.42 6.83
N ILE A 203 -17.84 -7.50 8.10
CA ILE A 203 -17.08 -8.22 9.14
C ILE A 203 -17.03 -9.72 8.83
N THR A 204 -18.17 -10.30 8.43
CA THR A 204 -18.26 -11.74 8.07
C THR A 204 -17.41 -12.03 6.83
N ASP A 205 -17.49 -11.17 5.82
CA ASP A 205 -16.72 -11.32 4.57
C ASP A 205 -15.22 -11.11 4.80
N ALA A 206 -14.83 -10.20 5.70
CA ALA A 206 -13.44 -10.02 6.11
C ALA A 206 -12.89 -11.27 6.81
N TYR A 207 -13.67 -11.91 7.68
CA TYR A 207 -13.31 -13.20 8.28
C TYR A 207 -13.13 -14.29 7.21
N GLY A 208 -14.03 -14.36 6.22
CA GLY A 208 -13.90 -15.27 5.06
C GLY A 208 -12.61 -15.03 4.28
N MET A 209 -12.21 -13.76 4.09
CA MET A 209 -10.96 -13.41 3.45
C MET A 209 -9.74 -13.87 4.27
N ILE A 210 -9.72 -13.59 5.58
CA ILE A 210 -8.66 -14.07 6.49
C ILE A 210 -8.51 -15.59 6.37
N LYS A 211 -9.63 -16.32 6.46
CA LYS A 211 -9.65 -17.78 6.31
C LYS A 211 -9.02 -18.24 5.00
N SER A 212 -9.37 -17.59 3.87
CA SER A 212 -8.85 -17.94 2.54
C SER A 212 -7.35 -17.70 2.40
N ILE A 213 -6.80 -16.72 3.13
CA ILE A 213 -5.37 -16.42 3.14
C ILE A 213 -4.61 -17.47 3.95
N VAL A 214 -5.07 -17.80 5.16
CA VAL A 214 -4.31 -18.61 6.12
C VAL A 214 -4.41 -20.12 5.88
N VAL A 215 -5.44 -20.60 5.16
CA VAL A 215 -5.65 -22.05 4.90
C VAL A 215 -4.39 -22.73 4.32
N ASN A 216 -3.55 -22.00 3.57
CA ASN A 216 -2.34 -22.56 2.97
C ASN A 216 -1.05 -21.83 3.38
N ARG A 217 -1.12 -20.80 4.24
CA ARG A 217 0.01 -20.00 4.70
C ARG A 217 -0.30 -19.33 6.03
N GLN A 218 0.19 -19.93 7.12
CA GLN A 218 -0.01 -19.40 8.48
C GLN A 218 0.99 -18.27 8.83
N ASP A 219 2.03 -18.09 8.03
CA ASP A 219 3.11 -17.11 8.23
C ASP A 219 2.82 -15.70 7.68
N LYS A 220 1.59 -15.44 7.21
CA LYS A 220 1.24 -14.14 6.63
C LYS A 220 1.01 -13.05 7.66
N ARG A 221 1.65 -11.92 7.45
CA ARG A 221 1.37 -10.69 8.20
C ARG A 221 0.06 -10.07 7.70
N ILE A 222 -1.01 -10.30 8.42
CA ILE A 222 -2.34 -9.78 8.11
C ILE A 222 -2.61 -8.57 8.99
N LYS A 223 -2.88 -7.44 8.35
CA LYS A 223 -3.22 -6.19 9.01
C LYS A 223 -4.67 -5.83 8.70
N LEU A 224 -5.41 -5.46 9.73
CA LEU A 224 -6.82 -5.10 9.64
C LEU A 224 -6.99 -3.59 9.67
N LEU A 225 -7.67 -3.04 8.68
CA LEU A 225 -8.05 -1.64 8.58
C LEU A 225 -9.59 -1.52 8.63
N VAL A 226 -10.11 -0.81 9.63
CA VAL A 226 -11.56 -0.55 9.72
C VAL A 226 -11.86 0.80 9.11
N ASN A 227 -12.54 0.81 7.96
CA ASN A 227 -12.90 2.02 7.23
C ASN A 227 -14.35 2.44 7.55
N ARG A 228 -14.64 3.73 7.35
CA ARG A 228 -15.99 4.29 7.48
C ARG A 228 -16.58 4.12 8.88
N VAL A 229 -15.79 4.47 9.89
CA VAL A 229 -16.23 4.43 11.28
C VAL A 229 -16.72 5.80 11.75
N ASP A 230 -17.72 5.79 12.63
CA ASP A 230 -18.21 7.01 13.27
C ASP A 230 -17.33 7.41 14.48
N SER A 231 -16.67 6.43 15.10
CA SER A 231 -15.82 6.67 16.27
C SER A 231 -14.67 5.67 16.41
N ALA A 232 -13.63 6.08 17.15
CA ALA A 232 -12.52 5.18 17.48
C ALA A 232 -12.95 3.99 18.36
N VAL A 233 -13.99 4.16 19.18
CA VAL A 233 -14.55 3.09 20.02
C VAL A 233 -15.21 2.03 19.14
N GLU A 234 -15.95 2.43 18.13
CA GLU A 234 -16.54 1.52 17.14
C GLU A 234 -15.45 0.76 16.38
N ALA A 235 -14.45 1.47 15.87
CA ALA A 235 -13.31 0.88 15.17
C ALA A 235 -12.65 -0.21 16.03
N LYS A 236 -12.36 0.12 17.29
CA LYS A 236 -11.74 -0.83 18.23
C LYS A 236 -12.61 -2.07 18.44
N ARG A 237 -13.91 -1.91 18.63
CA ARG A 237 -14.86 -3.03 18.83
C ARG A 237 -14.85 -3.97 17.61
N VAL A 238 -14.86 -3.44 16.41
CA VAL A 238 -14.82 -4.24 15.17
C VAL A 238 -13.49 -4.97 15.03
N ALA A 239 -12.38 -4.28 15.28
CA ALA A 239 -11.05 -4.87 15.19
C ALA A 239 -10.85 -5.98 16.22
N ASP A 240 -11.15 -5.72 17.50
CA ASP A 240 -11.00 -6.69 18.59
C ASP A 240 -11.82 -7.96 18.31
N ARG A 241 -13.05 -7.80 17.79
CA ARG A 241 -13.91 -8.95 17.43
C ARG A 241 -13.29 -9.80 16.33
N LEU A 242 -12.84 -9.19 15.21
CA LEU A 242 -12.24 -9.92 14.10
C LEU A 242 -10.92 -10.58 14.50
N ILE A 243 -10.06 -9.89 15.26
CA ILE A 243 -8.80 -10.43 15.76
C ILE A 243 -9.05 -11.64 16.67
N SER A 244 -9.98 -11.50 17.63
CA SER A 244 -10.31 -12.58 18.58
C SER A 244 -10.82 -13.83 17.87
N ILE A 245 -11.81 -13.71 16.98
CA ILE A 245 -12.35 -14.88 16.25
C ILE A 245 -11.33 -15.49 15.30
N SER A 246 -10.47 -14.69 14.68
CA SER A 246 -9.40 -15.19 13.79
C SER A 246 -8.33 -15.95 14.57
N SER A 247 -7.92 -15.44 15.73
CA SER A 247 -7.00 -16.16 16.61
C SER A 247 -7.60 -17.45 17.15
N GLN A 248 -8.85 -17.41 17.62
CA GLN A 248 -9.52 -18.56 18.21
C GLN A 248 -9.76 -19.72 17.22
N PHE A 249 -10.29 -19.40 16.03
CA PHE A 249 -10.77 -20.43 15.08
C PHE A 249 -9.82 -20.71 13.93
N LEU A 250 -8.99 -19.74 13.54
CA LEU A 250 -8.09 -19.89 12.39
C LEU A 250 -6.61 -20.01 12.79
N LYS A 251 -6.30 -19.75 14.08
CA LYS A 251 -4.92 -19.63 14.58
C LYS A 251 -4.12 -18.57 13.79
N ALA A 252 -4.82 -17.55 13.28
CA ALA A 252 -4.25 -16.48 12.48
C ALA A 252 -3.87 -15.31 13.38
N GLU A 253 -2.66 -14.80 13.17
CA GLU A 253 -2.21 -13.54 13.75
C GLU A 253 -2.69 -12.38 12.87
N VAL A 254 -3.60 -11.58 13.39
CA VAL A 254 -4.13 -10.40 12.71
C VAL A 254 -3.84 -9.19 13.57
N GLU A 255 -3.15 -8.20 13.00
CA GLU A 255 -2.80 -6.96 13.68
C GLU A 255 -3.79 -5.84 13.31
N SER A 256 -4.21 -5.03 14.28
CA SER A 256 -4.98 -3.82 14.00
C SER A 256 -4.05 -2.74 13.44
N LEU A 257 -4.21 -2.40 12.17
CA LEU A 257 -3.44 -1.33 11.52
C LEU A 257 -3.96 0.06 11.88
N GLY A 258 -5.27 0.20 12.05
CA GLY A 258 -5.94 1.44 12.37
C GLY A 258 -7.33 1.54 11.76
N PHE A 259 -7.82 2.77 11.64
CA PHE A 259 -9.15 3.03 11.11
C PHE A 259 -9.20 4.36 10.35
N ILE A 260 -10.26 4.55 9.56
CA ILE A 260 -10.54 5.79 8.83
C ILE A 260 -11.99 6.19 9.12
N PHE A 261 -12.19 7.45 9.49
CA PHE A 261 -13.53 8.00 9.74
C PHE A 261 -14.38 8.07 8.48
N GLU A 262 -15.71 7.89 8.65
CA GLU A 262 -16.67 8.29 7.62
C GLU A 262 -16.78 9.83 7.61
N GLU A 263 -16.48 10.43 6.47
CA GLU A 263 -16.59 11.87 6.27
C GLU A 263 -17.18 12.16 4.89
N GLU A 264 -18.07 13.14 4.80
CA GLU A 264 -18.70 13.56 3.53
C GLU A 264 -17.65 14.01 2.49
N ILE A 265 -16.52 14.56 2.96
CA ILE A 265 -15.44 15.01 2.07
C ILE A 265 -14.82 13.85 1.27
N VAL A 266 -14.85 12.62 1.79
CA VAL A 266 -14.35 11.45 1.07
C VAL A 266 -15.24 11.18 -0.13
N GLN A 267 -16.57 11.19 0.03
CA GLN A 267 -17.53 11.02 -1.06
C GLN A 267 -17.43 12.15 -2.10
N LYS A 268 -17.23 13.39 -1.63
CA LYS A 268 -17.02 14.56 -2.50
C LYS A 268 -15.73 14.43 -3.30
N SER A 269 -14.68 13.95 -2.69
CA SER A 269 -13.37 13.67 -3.30
C SER A 269 -13.48 12.63 -4.41
N ILE A 270 -14.18 11.52 -4.14
CA ILE A 270 -14.43 10.45 -5.12
C ILE A 270 -15.19 10.99 -6.34
N ARG A 271 -16.28 11.75 -6.12
CA ARG A 271 -17.06 12.35 -7.22
C ARG A 271 -16.24 13.32 -8.06
N ASN A 272 -15.31 14.04 -7.45
CA ASN A 272 -14.44 14.98 -8.12
C ASN A 272 -13.18 14.32 -8.71
N GLN A 273 -13.03 13.01 -8.57
CA GLN A 273 -11.88 12.24 -9.05
C GLN A 273 -10.53 12.84 -8.58
N ARG A 274 -10.47 13.25 -7.31
CA ARG A 274 -9.27 13.83 -6.69
C ARG A 274 -9.05 13.25 -5.30
N PRO A 275 -7.88 12.66 -5.01
CA PRO A 275 -7.59 12.03 -3.73
C PRO A 275 -7.76 12.99 -2.55
N TYR A 276 -8.46 12.56 -1.48
CA TYR A 276 -8.79 13.46 -0.37
C TYR A 276 -7.56 13.90 0.45
N VAL A 277 -6.50 13.09 0.53
CA VAL A 277 -5.24 13.51 1.17
C VAL A 277 -4.58 14.68 0.44
N VAL A 278 -4.94 14.92 -0.82
CA VAL A 278 -4.46 16.06 -1.62
C VAL A 278 -5.37 17.27 -1.46
N VAL A 279 -6.69 17.07 -1.55
CA VAL A 279 -7.69 18.17 -1.61
C VAL A 279 -8.10 18.63 -0.22
N TYR A 280 -8.11 17.72 0.76
CA TYR A 280 -8.53 17.95 2.15
C TYR A 280 -7.49 17.44 3.15
N PRO A 281 -6.22 17.93 3.10
CA PRO A 281 -5.13 17.38 3.91
C PRO A 281 -5.35 17.52 5.42
N GLY A 282 -6.17 18.47 5.85
CA GLY A 282 -6.54 18.70 7.26
C GLY A 282 -7.76 17.92 7.76
N SER A 283 -8.38 17.05 6.93
CA SER A 283 -9.53 16.25 7.36
C SER A 283 -9.10 15.11 8.29
N LYS A 284 -10.07 14.59 9.08
CA LYS A 284 -9.84 13.44 9.96
C LYS A 284 -9.43 12.19 9.16
N SER A 285 -10.09 11.93 8.03
CA SER A 285 -9.76 10.82 7.15
C SER A 285 -8.34 10.92 6.60
N SER A 286 -7.89 12.13 6.21
CA SER A 286 -6.50 12.37 5.75
C SER A 286 -5.49 12.14 6.87
N ALA A 287 -5.76 12.62 8.08
CA ALA A 287 -4.91 12.39 9.25
C ALA A 287 -4.81 10.89 9.58
N CYS A 288 -5.92 10.14 9.51
CA CYS A 288 -5.93 8.70 9.71
C CYS A 288 -5.01 7.98 8.69
N VAL A 289 -5.15 8.29 7.40
CA VAL A 289 -4.32 7.64 6.35
C VAL A 289 -2.85 8.00 6.51
N GLN A 290 -2.52 9.25 6.84
CA GLN A 290 -1.13 9.64 7.10
C GLN A 290 -0.55 8.87 8.30
N HIS A 291 -1.33 8.70 9.38
CA HIS A 291 -0.91 7.94 10.55
C HIS A 291 -0.71 6.44 10.22
N ILE A 292 -1.60 5.87 9.40
CA ILE A 292 -1.48 4.50 8.89
C ILE A 292 -0.21 4.36 8.04
N ALA A 293 0.06 5.32 7.15
CA ALA A 293 1.29 5.33 6.35
C ALA A 293 2.55 5.38 7.23
N MET A 294 2.58 6.26 8.25
CA MET A 294 3.69 6.32 9.21
C MET A 294 3.89 4.98 9.94
N ARG A 295 2.82 4.35 10.42
CA ARG A 295 2.91 3.05 11.09
C ARG A 295 3.47 1.97 10.17
N LEU A 296 3.07 1.95 8.91
CA LEU A 296 3.57 0.99 7.93
C LEU A 296 5.04 1.22 7.57
N LEU A 297 5.49 2.47 7.55
CA LEU A 297 6.87 2.83 7.26
C LEU A 297 7.81 2.69 8.48
N ASN A 298 7.31 2.91 9.69
CA ASN A 298 8.07 2.83 10.95
C ASN A 298 8.10 1.42 11.56
N VAL A 299 7.43 0.45 10.96
CA VAL A 299 7.65 -0.94 11.33
C VAL A 299 9.07 -1.27 10.88
N ASP A 300 10.01 -1.18 11.82
CA ASP A 300 11.34 -1.72 11.68
C ASP A 300 11.20 -3.11 11.08
N THR A 301 11.86 -3.34 9.97
CA THR A 301 12.03 -4.64 9.35
C THR A 301 12.96 -5.50 10.23
N GLY A 302 12.68 -5.54 11.53
CA GLY A 302 13.34 -6.44 12.46
C GLY A 302 13.07 -7.86 12.02
N ASP A 303 14.08 -8.49 11.45
CA ASP A 303 14.30 -9.93 11.28
C ASP A 303 13.30 -10.76 10.45
N ALA A 304 12.43 -10.17 9.64
CA ALA A 304 11.82 -10.91 8.55
C ALA A 304 12.40 -10.36 7.24
N GLU A 305 13.26 -11.14 6.61
CA GLU A 305 13.67 -10.92 5.23
C GLU A 305 12.44 -10.53 4.42
N SER A 306 12.37 -9.28 3.99
CA SER A 306 11.37 -8.88 3.02
C SER A 306 11.63 -9.78 1.82
N ALA A 307 10.64 -10.60 1.46
CA ALA A 307 10.82 -11.54 0.37
C ALA A 307 11.07 -10.83 -0.96
N GLY A 308 10.91 -9.52 -0.97
CA GLY A 308 11.13 -8.64 -2.10
C GLY A 308 10.25 -8.93 -3.31
N MET A 309 10.27 -8.03 -4.27
CA MET A 309 9.48 -8.14 -5.49
C MET A 309 9.82 -9.40 -6.30
N GLY A 310 11.08 -9.83 -6.35
CA GLY A 310 11.50 -11.06 -7.02
C GLY A 310 10.85 -12.30 -6.43
N ASN A 311 10.82 -12.42 -5.11
CA ASN A 311 10.14 -13.53 -4.42
C ASN A 311 8.62 -13.47 -4.54
N PHE A 312 8.03 -12.27 -4.58
CA PHE A 312 6.61 -12.12 -4.87
C PHE A 312 6.26 -12.73 -6.23
N PHE A 313 7.03 -12.41 -7.28
CA PHE A 313 6.76 -12.90 -8.63
C PHE A 313 7.01 -14.40 -8.76
N THR A 314 8.03 -14.92 -8.11
CA THR A 314 8.28 -16.37 -8.05
C THR A 314 7.09 -17.12 -7.41
N ARG A 315 6.55 -16.59 -6.30
CA ARG A 315 5.37 -17.16 -5.63
C ARG A 315 4.10 -17.02 -6.45
N LEU A 316 3.96 -15.91 -7.17
CA LEU A 316 2.83 -15.68 -8.08
C LEU A 316 2.88 -16.68 -9.25
N ALA A 317 4.07 -16.93 -9.82
CA ALA A 317 4.27 -17.94 -10.85
C ALA A 317 3.92 -19.35 -10.34
N GLN A 318 4.39 -19.75 -9.16
CA GLN A 318 4.04 -21.02 -8.52
C GLN A 318 2.55 -21.20 -8.28
N PHE A 319 1.86 -20.12 -7.90
CA PHE A 319 0.40 -20.14 -7.75
C PHE A 319 -0.31 -20.44 -9.07
N PHE A 320 0.16 -19.86 -10.18
CA PHE A 320 -0.43 -20.10 -11.51
C PHE A 320 -0.05 -21.44 -12.13
N SER A 321 1.13 -22.01 -11.81
CA SER A 321 1.54 -23.33 -12.31
C SER A 321 0.83 -24.51 -11.63
N GLY A 322 0.07 -24.25 -10.56
CA GLY A 322 -0.61 -25.29 -9.79
C GLY A 322 0.34 -26.18 -8.97
N GLU A 323 1.62 -25.84 -8.89
CA GLU A 323 2.62 -26.49 -8.05
C GLU A 323 2.50 -26.07 -6.58
N THR A 324 1.35 -26.31 -5.96
CA THR A 324 1.32 -26.47 -4.52
C THR A 324 2.05 -27.77 -4.20
N LYS A 325 3.27 -27.68 -3.65
CA LYS A 325 3.94 -28.83 -3.07
C LYS A 325 2.94 -29.60 -2.22
N LYS A 326 2.58 -30.80 -2.66
CA LYS A 326 2.09 -31.84 -1.75
C LYS A 326 3.26 -32.07 -0.81
N GLU A 327 3.19 -31.56 0.41
CA GLU A 327 4.04 -32.04 1.48
C GLU A 327 3.75 -33.54 1.60
N THR A 328 4.69 -34.34 1.16
CA THR A 328 4.74 -35.76 1.44
C THR A 328 4.88 -35.91 2.95
N SER A 329 3.77 -36.23 3.60
CA SER A 329 3.74 -36.84 4.92
C SER A 329 4.50 -38.18 4.85
N SER A 330 5.63 -38.23 5.48
CA SER A 330 6.30 -39.45 5.93
C SER A 330 6.45 -39.37 7.43
#